data_02a0d27e8ed765c407a2f9d22929d983
#
_entry.id   02a0d27e8ed765c407a2f9d22929d983
#
_cell.length_a   1.000
_cell.length_b   1.000
_cell.length_c   1.000
_cell.angle_alpha   90.00
_cell.angle_beta   90.00
_cell.angle_gamma   90.00
#
_symmetry.space_group_name_H-M   'P 1'
#
loop_
_entity.id
_entity.type
_entity.pdbx_description
1 polymer ?
#
loop_
_entity_poly.entity_id
_entity_poly.type
_entity_poly.pdbx_seq_one_letter_code
_entity_poly.pdbx_strand_id
1 'polypeptide(L)'
;MKRRWFQTERGNDADPRRAARRLAVQFTALIVVLLSLAGVVVYYLAAAGAEQALQDRLDSAAALNNPRDAPLDIFLAVYDRGRLSVSRDMPAGLPVESSLAAVAAGGGEVEETVEASGTTFRVLTRADGRDIVQAAIDTSETRGQLDRLVLALVSAVLLSAVVAALFSAVAARAAMRPLVEALALQRRFVSDAGHELRTPLTLLSTRAQLLRRRLGARTAENAPAERFGPVEQKFVES
;
A
#
# COMPACT_ATOMS: atom_id res chain seq x y z
N MET A 1 13.64 -40.69 -38.37
CA MET A 1 13.83 -40.12 -37.02
C MET A 1 13.60 -38.62 -37.04
N LYS A 2 12.42 -38.21 -36.74
CA LYS A 2 11.88 -37.27 -35.73
C LYS A 2 12.46 -35.84 -35.81
N ARG A 3 11.78 -35.02 -36.60
CA ARG A 3 11.69 -33.56 -36.46
C ARG A 3 10.86 -33.23 -35.22
N ARG A 4 11.52 -32.69 -34.16
CA ARG A 4 10.87 -32.04 -33.00
C ARG A 4 11.72 -30.89 -32.52
N TRP A 5 11.82 -29.85 -33.33
CA TRP A 5 12.45 -28.57 -32.93
C TRP A 5 11.63 -27.41 -33.46
N PHE A 6 10.40 -27.26 -33.06
CA PHE A 6 9.61 -26.03 -33.07
C PHE A 6 8.50 -26.15 -32.02
N GLN A 7 8.88 -26.24 -30.75
CA GLN A 7 7.99 -25.82 -29.69
C GLN A 7 8.36 -24.39 -29.32
N THR A 8 7.71 -23.45 -30.01
CA THR A 8 7.05 -22.27 -29.45
C THR A 8 7.54 -21.89 -28.06
N GLU A 9 8.57 -21.08 -27.99
CA GLU A 9 8.58 -20.03 -26.99
C GLU A 9 7.31 -19.19 -27.25
N ARG A 10 6.23 -19.56 -26.57
CA ARG A 10 5.20 -18.58 -26.23
C ARG A 10 5.88 -17.60 -25.31
N GLY A 11 6.51 -16.61 -25.92
CA GLY A 11 6.99 -15.43 -25.27
C GLY A 11 5.85 -14.95 -24.39
N ASN A 12 6.12 -14.89 -23.13
CA ASN A 12 5.32 -14.18 -22.15
C ASN A 12 5.29 -12.73 -22.63
N ASP A 13 4.39 -12.41 -23.56
CA ASP A 13 4.07 -11.05 -23.96
C ASP A 13 3.50 -10.38 -22.70
N ALA A 14 4.41 -9.99 -21.82
CA ALA A 14 4.11 -9.17 -20.66
C ALA A 14 3.48 -7.90 -21.23
N ASP A 15 2.16 -7.88 -21.25
CA ASP A 15 1.36 -6.74 -21.70
C ASP A 15 1.92 -5.50 -20.98
N PRO A 16 2.58 -4.57 -21.70
CA PRO A 16 3.26 -3.43 -21.07
C PRO A 16 2.30 -2.60 -20.22
N ARG A 17 1.00 -2.66 -20.54
CA ARG A 17 -0.06 -2.04 -19.73
C ARG A 17 -0.22 -2.70 -18.37
N ARG A 18 -0.02 -4.02 -18.27
CA ARG A 18 -0.07 -4.73 -17.00
C ARG A 18 1.15 -4.40 -16.12
N ALA A 19 2.33 -4.28 -16.72
CA ALA A 19 3.54 -3.89 -16.01
C ALA A 19 3.42 -2.45 -15.45
N ALA A 20 2.97 -1.50 -16.27
CA ALA A 20 2.73 -0.12 -15.83
C ALA A 20 1.69 -0.03 -14.71
N ARG A 21 0.61 -0.81 -14.80
CA ARG A 21 -0.42 -0.86 -13.74
C ARG A 21 0.14 -1.45 -12.44
N ARG A 22 0.97 -2.49 -12.51
CA ARG A 22 1.62 -3.07 -11.32
C ARG A 22 2.51 -2.05 -10.62
N LEU A 23 3.35 -1.34 -11.38
CA LEU A 23 4.20 -0.28 -10.83
C LEU A 23 3.36 0.83 -10.18
N ALA A 24 2.31 1.30 -10.86
CA ALA A 24 1.41 2.31 -10.30
C ALA A 24 0.78 1.85 -8.97
N VAL A 25 0.29 0.61 -8.90
CA VAL A 25 -0.27 0.03 -7.67
C VAL A 25 0.79 -0.09 -6.56
N GLN A 26 2.00 -0.53 -6.91
CA GLN A 26 3.09 -0.66 -5.92
C GLN A 26 3.50 0.70 -5.34
N PHE A 27 3.66 1.73 -6.16
CA PHE A 27 3.97 3.08 -5.69
C PHE A 27 2.84 3.67 -4.83
N THR A 28 1.58 3.50 -5.25
CA THR A 28 0.43 3.93 -4.44
C THR A 28 0.40 3.20 -3.10
N ALA A 29 0.58 1.88 -3.10
CA ALA A 29 0.62 1.08 -1.88
C ALA A 29 1.76 1.53 -0.95
N LEU A 30 2.95 1.79 -1.49
CA LEU A 30 4.08 2.28 -0.71
C LEU A 30 3.79 3.63 -0.05
N ILE A 31 3.20 4.57 -0.79
CA ILE A 31 2.81 5.89 -0.26
C ILE A 31 1.78 5.71 0.88
N VAL A 32 0.76 4.89 0.67
CA VAL A 32 -0.27 4.62 1.69
C VAL A 32 0.34 4.00 2.95
N VAL A 33 1.24 3.03 2.79
CA VAL A 33 1.92 2.39 3.92
C VAL A 33 2.77 3.40 4.69
N LEU A 34 3.57 4.22 4.01
CA LEU A 34 4.41 5.23 4.64
C LEU A 34 3.57 6.29 5.38
N LEU A 35 2.49 6.78 4.77
CA LEU A 35 1.59 7.74 5.41
C LEU A 35 0.84 7.13 6.60
N SER A 36 0.41 5.87 6.49
CA SER A 36 -0.23 5.17 7.61
C SER A 36 0.74 5.00 8.78
N LEU A 37 1.99 4.62 8.50
CA LEU A 37 3.03 4.50 9.52
C LEU A 37 3.31 5.86 10.20
N ALA A 38 3.45 6.92 9.40
CA ALA A 38 3.62 8.27 9.93
C ALA A 38 2.41 8.69 10.78
N GLY A 39 1.19 8.41 10.33
CA GLY A 39 -0.05 8.67 11.09
C GLY A 39 -0.10 7.94 12.42
N VAL A 40 0.31 6.67 12.46
CA VAL A 40 0.43 5.89 13.69
C VAL A 40 1.42 6.55 14.67
N VAL A 41 2.59 6.97 14.18
CA VAL A 41 3.59 7.65 15.01
C VAL A 41 3.04 8.95 15.59
N VAL A 42 2.39 9.78 14.74
CA VAL A 42 1.77 11.04 15.19
C VAL A 42 0.71 10.79 16.24
N TYR A 43 -0.14 9.77 16.04
CA TYR A 43 -1.16 9.40 17.02
C TYR A 43 -0.54 9.00 18.37
N TYR A 44 0.49 8.13 18.35
CA TYR A 44 1.17 7.72 19.59
C TYR A 44 1.83 8.88 20.33
N LEU A 45 2.47 9.79 19.61
CA LEU A 45 3.09 10.98 20.21
C LEU A 45 2.02 11.90 20.81
N ALA A 46 0.90 12.10 20.11
CA ALA A 46 -0.20 12.92 20.62
C ALA A 46 -0.86 12.29 21.85
N ALA A 47 -1.11 10.98 21.82
CA ALA A 47 -1.69 10.24 22.95
C ALA A 47 -0.76 10.24 24.17
N ALA A 48 0.54 10.03 24.00
CA ALA A 48 1.52 10.09 25.07
C ALA A 48 1.62 11.50 25.67
N GLY A 49 1.61 12.53 24.81
CA GLY A 49 1.61 13.91 25.27
C GLY A 49 0.34 14.30 26.04
N ALA A 50 -0.82 13.80 25.59
CA ALA A 50 -2.10 14.01 26.28
C ALA A 50 -2.12 13.31 27.66
N GLU A 51 -1.60 12.09 27.74
CA GLU A 51 -1.49 11.36 29.00
C GLU A 51 -0.57 12.07 29.99
N GLN A 52 0.60 12.52 29.53
CA GLN A 52 1.54 13.28 30.36
C GLN A 52 0.93 14.59 30.86
N ALA A 53 0.25 15.35 30.00
CA ALA A 53 -0.42 16.59 30.40
C ALA A 53 -1.54 16.34 31.40
N LEU A 54 -2.26 15.21 31.32
CA LEU A 54 -3.28 14.81 32.22
C LEU A 54 -2.69 14.50 33.63
N GLN A 55 -1.61 13.74 33.69
CA GLN A 55 -0.88 13.41 34.91
C GLN A 55 -0.34 14.68 35.58
N ASP A 56 0.34 15.55 34.83
CA ASP A 56 0.88 16.81 35.38
C ASP A 56 -0.23 17.71 35.96
N ARG A 57 -1.41 17.73 35.36
CA ARG A 57 -2.57 18.47 35.87
C ARG A 57 -3.14 17.84 37.10
N LEU A 58 -3.29 16.51 37.15
CA LEU A 58 -3.75 15.79 38.33
C LEU A 58 -2.81 15.99 39.52
N ASP A 59 -1.50 15.85 39.29
CA ASP A 59 -0.48 16.06 40.31
C ASP A 59 -0.49 17.48 40.86
N SER A 60 -0.59 18.46 39.94
CA SER A 60 -0.67 19.87 40.31
C SER A 60 -1.93 20.17 41.12
N ALA A 61 -3.06 19.60 40.73
CA ALA A 61 -4.33 19.78 41.42
C ALA A 61 -4.34 19.09 42.81
N ALA A 62 -3.78 17.87 42.86
CA ALA A 62 -3.67 17.14 44.13
C ALA A 62 -2.69 17.78 45.13
N ALA A 63 -1.86 18.73 44.70
CA ALA A 63 -1.05 19.57 45.58
C ALA A 63 -1.81 20.76 46.19
N LEU A 64 -3.04 21.00 45.72
CA LEU A 64 -3.89 22.04 46.26
C LEU A 64 -4.63 21.52 47.50
N ASN A 65 -4.53 22.27 48.59
CA ASN A 65 -5.17 21.93 49.89
C ASN A 65 -6.55 22.58 50.05
N ASN A 66 -7.05 23.30 49.05
CA ASN A 66 -8.34 23.97 49.12
C ASN A 66 -9.14 23.76 47.83
N PRO A 67 -10.31 23.10 47.91
CA PRO A 67 -11.16 22.88 46.74
C PRO A 67 -11.62 24.14 45.98
N ARG A 68 -11.52 25.33 46.59
CA ARG A 68 -11.88 26.60 45.96
C ARG A 68 -10.83 27.12 45.02
N ASP A 69 -9.59 26.66 45.15
CA ASP A 69 -8.46 27.05 44.30
C ASP A 69 -8.29 26.11 43.10
N ALA A 70 -9.14 25.07 43.01
CA ALA A 70 -9.13 24.14 41.90
C ALA A 70 -9.51 24.85 40.57
N PRO A 71 -8.83 24.56 39.47
CA PRO A 71 -9.25 25.00 38.13
C PRO A 71 -10.66 24.51 37.77
N LEU A 72 -11.35 25.20 36.89
CA LEU A 72 -12.75 24.92 36.52
C LEU A 72 -13.02 23.54 35.97
N ASP A 73 -11.99 22.93 35.37
CA ASP A 73 -12.02 21.60 34.74
C ASP A 73 -11.58 20.45 35.70
N ILE A 74 -11.26 20.79 36.96
CA ILE A 74 -10.78 19.84 37.94
C ILE A 74 -11.67 19.86 39.16
N PHE A 75 -12.14 18.70 39.57
CA PHE A 75 -12.89 18.52 40.81
C PHE A 75 -11.96 18.04 41.91
N LEU A 76 -11.91 18.78 43.02
CA LEU A 76 -11.04 18.48 44.14
C LEU A 76 -11.89 18.15 45.38
N ALA A 77 -11.54 17.07 46.06
CA ALA A 77 -12.05 16.72 47.37
C ALA A 77 -10.89 16.62 48.34
N VAL A 78 -11.01 17.31 49.48
CA VAL A 78 -10.03 17.30 50.57
C VAL A 78 -10.68 16.78 51.84
N TYR A 79 -10.10 15.72 52.37
CA TYR A 79 -10.53 15.14 53.64
C TYR A 79 -9.52 15.49 54.75
N ASP A 80 -9.92 16.44 55.60
CA ASP A 80 -9.12 16.90 56.74
C ASP A 80 -9.87 16.62 58.05
N ARG A 81 -9.24 15.89 58.96
CA ARG A 81 -9.70 15.61 60.33
C ARG A 81 -11.19 15.23 60.50
N GLY A 82 -11.68 14.40 59.60
CA GLY A 82 -13.05 13.94 59.55
C GLY A 82 -14.03 14.88 58.86
N ARG A 83 -13.54 15.93 58.20
CA ARG A 83 -14.33 16.84 57.37
C ARG A 83 -13.98 16.65 55.89
N LEU A 84 -15.01 16.42 55.10
CA LEU A 84 -14.88 16.39 53.64
C LEU A 84 -15.25 17.76 53.07
N SER A 85 -14.32 18.37 52.35
CA SER A 85 -14.54 19.60 51.60
C SER A 85 -14.43 19.28 50.13
N VAL A 86 -15.39 19.68 49.30
CA VAL A 86 -15.44 19.37 47.88
C VAL A 86 -15.55 20.63 47.04
N SER A 87 -15.10 20.56 45.79
CA SER A 87 -15.27 21.61 44.78
C SER A 87 -16.75 21.89 44.54
N ARG A 88 -17.05 23.13 44.13
CA ARG A 88 -18.40 23.47 43.69
C ARG A 88 -18.77 22.62 42.46
N ASP A 89 -20.04 22.21 42.40
CA ASP A 89 -20.62 21.46 41.29
C ASP A 89 -19.96 20.08 41.03
N MET A 90 -19.44 19.44 42.09
CA MET A 90 -18.87 18.09 42.00
C MET A 90 -19.91 17.10 41.46
N PRO A 91 -19.56 16.31 40.40
CA PRO A 91 -20.46 15.34 39.80
C PRO A 91 -20.94 14.27 40.78
N ALA A 92 -22.17 13.82 40.62
CA ALA A 92 -22.69 12.69 41.40
C ALA A 92 -21.89 11.42 41.08
N GLY A 93 -21.39 10.75 42.14
CA GLY A 93 -20.45 9.63 42.03
C GLY A 93 -19.00 10.00 42.33
N LEU A 94 -18.72 11.29 42.55
CA LEU A 94 -17.48 11.78 43.12
C LEU A 94 -17.76 12.48 44.47
N PRO A 95 -16.81 12.49 45.40
CA PRO A 95 -15.53 11.76 45.40
C PRO A 95 -15.72 10.24 45.52
N VAL A 96 -14.71 9.46 45.11
CA VAL A 96 -14.71 8.00 45.24
C VAL A 96 -14.35 7.62 46.66
N GLU A 97 -15.34 7.22 47.41
CA GLU A 97 -15.17 6.90 48.85
C GLU A 97 -14.24 5.71 49.09
N SER A 98 -14.26 4.70 48.21
CA SER A 98 -13.39 3.52 48.31
C SER A 98 -11.91 3.88 48.24
N SER A 99 -11.53 4.80 47.38
CA SER A 99 -10.14 5.23 47.22
C SER A 99 -9.70 6.13 48.35
N LEU A 100 -10.60 7.00 48.85
CA LEU A 100 -10.35 7.78 50.04
C LEU A 100 -10.12 6.85 51.25
N ALA A 101 -10.95 5.81 51.42
CA ALA A 101 -10.81 4.84 52.52
C ALA A 101 -9.53 4.01 52.40
N ALA A 102 -9.16 3.61 51.18
CA ALA A 102 -7.92 2.85 50.91
C ALA A 102 -6.68 3.67 51.29
N VAL A 103 -6.62 4.94 50.89
CA VAL A 103 -5.51 5.84 51.23
C VAL A 103 -5.51 6.15 52.76
N ALA A 104 -6.67 6.33 53.38
CA ALA A 104 -6.80 6.53 54.82
C ALA A 104 -6.30 5.34 55.64
N ALA A 105 -6.44 4.11 55.13
CA ALA A 105 -5.94 2.89 55.76
C ALA A 105 -4.42 2.69 55.62
N GLY A 106 -3.70 3.66 55.07
CA GLY A 106 -2.24 3.60 54.84
C GLY A 106 -1.89 3.03 53.49
N GLY A 107 -2.85 2.93 52.56
CA GLY A 107 -2.60 2.71 51.12
C GLY A 107 -1.79 3.86 50.56
N GLY A 108 -1.01 3.57 49.55
CA GLY A 108 -0.30 4.62 48.80
C GLY A 108 -1.26 5.43 47.93
N GLU A 109 -0.71 6.14 47.00
CA GLU A 109 -1.46 6.84 45.97
C GLU A 109 -2.31 5.86 45.15
N VAL A 110 -3.57 6.22 44.90
CA VAL A 110 -4.51 5.44 44.11
C VAL A 110 -4.95 6.25 42.88
N GLU A 111 -4.66 5.74 41.71
CA GLU A 111 -5.16 6.30 40.46
C GLU A 111 -6.17 5.35 39.83
N GLU A 112 -7.33 5.86 39.46
CA GLU A 112 -8.38 5.06 38.84
C GLU A 112 -9.18 5.86 37.82
N THR A 113 -9.87 5.15 36.93
CA THR A 113 -10.81 5.76 35.98
C THR A 113 -12.22 5.39 36.39
N VAL A 114 -13.07 6.39 36.60
CA VAL A 114 -14.43 6.23 37.11
C VAL A 114 -15.42 6.89 36.15
N GLU A 115 -16.57 6.27 35.97
CA GLU A 115 -17.69 6.87 35.28
C GLU A 115 -18.64 7.52 36.30
N ALA A 116 -18.83 8.83 36.20
CA ALA A 116 -19.70 9.60 37.08
C ALA A 116 -20.56 10.55 36.22
N SER A 117 -21.86 10.59 36.46
CA SER A 117 -22.82 11.43 35.72
C SER A 117 -22.76 11.27 34.19
N GLY A 118 -22.42 10.06 33.67
CA GLY A 118 -22.30 9.78 32.24
C GLY A 118 -21.01 10.29 31.59
N THR A 119 -20.05 10.74 32.41
CA THR A 119 -18.72 11.22 31.93
C THR A 119 -17.62 10.39 32.58
N THR A 120 -16.55 10.19 31.91
CA THR A 120 -15.38 9.43 32.40
C THR A 120 -14.37 10.37 33.03
N PHE A 121 -14.09 10.14 34.30
CA PHE A 121 -13.11 10.90 35.06
C PHE A 121 -11.87 10.05 35.35
N ARG A 122 -10.69 10.65 35.25
CA ARG A 122 -9.46 10.13 35.84
C ARG A 122 -9.34 10.72 37.24
N VAL A 123 -9.20 9.87 38.23
CA VAL A 123 -9.21 10.23 39.65
C VAL A 123 -7.88 9.83 40.26
N LEU A 124 -7.23 10.79 40.89
CA LEU A 124 -5.99 10.59 41.65
C LEU A 124 -6.31 10.86 43.13
N THR A 125 -6.08 9.89 43.99
CA THR A 125 -6.24 10.01 45.46
C THR A 125 -4.89 9.79 46.12
N ARG A 126 -4.43 10.77 46.90
CA ARG A 126 -3.17 10.65 47.64
C ARG A 126 -3.26 11.28 49.06
N ALA A 127 -2.36 10.83 49.91
CA ALA A 127 -2.16 11.48 51.20
C ALA A 127 -1.23 12.69 51.07
N ASP A 128 -1.62 13.83 51.59
CA ASP A 128 -0.78 15.02 51.70
C ASP A 128 -0.66 15.42 53.18
N GLY A 129 0.39 14.98 53.82
CA GLY A 129 0.61 15.14 55.26
C GLY A 129 -0.43 14.39 56.12
N ARG A 130 -1.41 15.11 56.71
CA ARG A 130 -2.53 14.54 57.48
C ARG A 130 -3.82 14.51 56.69
N ASP A 131 -3.84 15.15 55.56
CA ASP A 131 -5.02 15.28 54.73
C ASP A 131 -4.98 14.25 53.59
N ILE A 132 -6.15 13.90 53.07
CA ILE A 132 -6.27 13.08 51.88
C ILE A 132 -6.89 13.94 50.80
N VAL A 133 -6.23 14.02 49.70
CA VAL A 133 -6.66 14.81 48.55
C VAL A 133 -7.03 13.87 47.40
N GLN A 134 -8.20 14.12 46.86
CA GLN A 134 -8.65 13.44 45.63
C GLN A 134 -8.91 14.48 44.53
N ALA A 135 -8.20 14.36 43.43
CA ALA A 135 -8.37 15.17 42.24
C ALA A 135 -9.01 14.35 41.15
N ALA A 136 -10.03 14.90 40.48
CA ALA A 136 -10.71 14.24 39.36
C ALA A 136 -10.77 15.18 38.16
N ILE A 137 -10.38 14.68 36.98
CA ILE A 137 -10.41 15.41 35.71
C ILE A 137 -11.31 14.69 34.73
N ASP A 138 -12.14 15.43 33.99
CA ASP A 138 -12.91 14.95 32.86
C ASP A 138 -12.00 14.61 31.68
N THR A 139 -12.03 13.35 31.23
CA THR A 139 -11.22 12.89 30.08
C THR A 139 -11.97 12.89 28.76
N SER A 140 -13.24 13.29 28.75
CA SER A 140 -14.08 13.24 27.53
C SER A 140 -13.58 14.20 26.45
N GLU A 141 -13.11 15.37 26.82
CA GLU A 141 -12.56 16.35 25.87
C GLU A 141 -11.28 15.83 25.22
N THR A 142 -10.36 15.27 26.02
CA THR A 142 -9.11 14.70 25.53
C THR A 142 -9.36 13.53 24.58
N ARG A 143 -10.31 12.65 24.90
CA ARG A 143 -10.73 11.57 24.02
C ARG A 143 -11.32 12.10 22.72
N GLY A 144 -12.21 13.10 22.80
CA GLY A 144 -12.78 13.73 21.62
C GLY A 144 -11.74 14.41 20.71
N GLN A 145 -10.67 14.95 21.27
CA GLN A 145 -9.55 15.50 20.49
C GLN A 145 -8.76 14.39 19.78
N LEU A 146 -8.47 13.28 20.45
CA LEU A 146 -7.79 12.12 19.83
C LEU A 146 -8.66 11.48 18.74
N ASP A 147 -9.97 11.36 18.93
CA ASP A 147 -10.89 10.84 17.91
C ASP A 147 -10.91 11.72 16.65
N ARG A 148 -10.94 13.04 16.83
CA ARG A 148 -10.85 14.00 15.70
C ARG A 148 -9.49 13.87 15.00
N LEU A 149 -8.40 13.67 15.73
CA LEU A 149 -7.08 13.44 15.15
C LEU A 149 -7.07 12.16 14.31
N VAL A 150 -7.62 11.05 14.82
CA VAL A 150 -7.75 9.80 14.06
C VAL A 150 -8.55 10.01 12.78
N LEU A 151 -9.70 10.69 12.88
CA LEU A 151 -10.51 10.99 11.71
C LEU A 151 -9.75 11.83 10.68
N ALA A 152 -8.99 12.85 11.11
CA ALA A 152 -8.17 13.68 10.25
C ALA A 152 -7.06 12.87 9.59
N LEU A 153 -6.36 12.00 10.32
CA LEU A 153 -5.30 11.15 9.79
C LEU A 153 -5.84 10.15 8.76
N VAL A 154 -6.95 9.49 9.06
CA VAL A 154 -7.60 8.55 8.13
C VAL A 154 -8.05 9.26 6.87
N SER A 155 -8.68 10.42 6.99
CA SER A 155 -9.12 11.20 5.83
C SER A 155 -7.94 11.67 4.97
N ALA A 156 -6.83 12.08 5.58
CA ALA A 156 -5.61 12.45 4.88
C ALA A 156 -4.98 11.28 4.11
N VAL A 157 -4.94 10.09 4.71
CA VAL A 157 -4.44 8.87 4.05
C VAL A 157 -5.33 8.50 2.86
N LEU A 158 -6.66 8.52 3.01
CA LEU A 158 -7.60 8.22 1.94
C LEU A 158 -7.48 9.21 0.78
N LEU A 159 -7.43 10.50 1.07
CA LEU A 159 -7.26 11.54 0.06
C LEU A 159 -5.94 11.37 -0.69
N SER A 160 -4.85 11.15 0.05
CA SER A 160 -3.52 10.90 -0.53
C SER A 160 -3.49 9.65 -1.41
N ALA A 161 -4.19 8.59 -1.02
CA ALA A 161 -4.30 7.36 -1.81
C ALA A 161 -5.01 7.62 -3.16
N VAL A 162 -6.09 8.42 -3.16
CA VAL A 162 -6.79 8.80 -4.39
C VAL A 162 -5.90 9.64 -5.30
N VAL A 163 -5.24 10.66 -4.75
CA VAL A 163 -4.32 11.52 -5.51
C VAL A 163 -3.16 10.71 -6.08
N ALA A 164 -2.54 9.85 -5.28
CA ALA A 164 -1.45 8.98 -5.71
C ALA A 164 -1.89 8.02 -6.82
N ALA A 165 -3.08 7.43 -6.72
CA ALA A 165 -3.63 6.54 -7.74
C ALA A 165 -3.88 7.27 -9.07
N LEU A 166 -4.46 8.47 -9.02
CA LEU A 166 -4.68 9.31 -10.20
C LEU A 166 -3.36 9.71 -10.86
N PHE A 167 -2.41 10.21 -10.08
CA PHE A 167 -1.10 10.60 -10.57
C PHE A 167 -0.36 9.41 -11.20
N SER A 168 -0.35 8.27 -10.53
CA SER A 168 0.28 7.03 -11.03
C SER A 168 -0.38 6.56 -12.33
N ALA A 169 -1.70 6.67 -12.45
CA ALA A 169 -2.41 6.31 -13.69
C ALA A 169 -2.05 7.23 -14.85
N VAL A 170 -1.91 8.54 -14.61
CA VAL A 170 -1.50 9.53 -15.62
C VAL A 170 -0.04 9.30 -16.02
N ALA A 171 0.87 9.15 -15.06
CA ALA A 171 2.28 8.91 -15.30
C ALA A 171 2.52 7.60 -16.08
N ALA A 172 1.81 6.53 -15.72
CA ALA A 172 1.88 5.27 -16.44
C ALA A 172 1.44 5.41 -17.90
N ARG A 173 0.36 6.15 -18.18
CA ARG A 173 -0.10 6.41 -19.56
C ARG A 173 0.92 7.25 -20.34
N ALA A 174 1.49 8.28 -19.74
CA ALA A 174 2.48 9.13 -20.37
C ALA A 174 3.77 8.37 -20.73
N ALA A 175 4.26 7.54 -19.81
CA ALA A 175 5.45 6.71 -20.05
C ALA A 175 5.27 5.65 -21.15
N MET A 176 4.04 5.18 -21.36
CA MET A 176 3.76 4.15 -22.36
C MET A 176 3.59 4.68 -23.80
N ARG A 177 3.27 5.97 -23.96
CA ARG A 177 3.06 6.57 -25.30
C ARG A 177 4.27 6.38 -26.22
N PRO A 178 5.50 6.80 -25.85
CA PRO A 178 6.64 6.68 -26.73
C PRO A 178 7.00 5.22 -27.08
N LEU A 179 6.76 4.28 -26.17
CA LEU A 179 7.01 2.87 -26.40
C LEU A 179 6.03 2.28 -27.44
N VAL A 180 4.75 2.63 -27.37
CA VAL A 180 3.74 2.20 -28.33
C VAL A 180 4.04 2.77 -29.72
N GLU A 181 4.45 4.04 -29.80
CA GLU A 181 4.83 4.69 -31.05
C GLU A 181 6.07 4.02 -31.67
N ALA A 182 7.10 3.74 -30.87
CA ALA A 182 8.30 3.04 -31.33
C ALA A 182 8.00 1.63 -31.88
N LEU A 183 7.15 0.87 -31.19
CA LEU A 183 6.71 -0.46 -31.63
C LEU A 183 5.87 -0.38 -32.92
N ALA A 184 5.04 0.64 -33.07
CA ALA A 184 4.26 0.85 -34.30
C ALA A 184 5.16 1.19 -35.49
N LEU A 185 6.18 2.01 -35.30
CA LEU A 185 7.19 2.33 -36.33
C LEU A 185 7.99 1.08 -36.73
N GLN A 186 8.42 0.30 -35.73
CA GLN A 186 9.14 -0.95 -36.02
C GLN A 186 8.30 -1.95 -36.82
N ARG A 187 7.02 -2.11 -36.50
CA ARG A 187 6.12 -2.98 -37.26
C ARG A 187 5.92 -2.50 -38.68
N ARG A 188 5.76 -1.20 -38.91
CA ARG A 188 5.68 -0.62 -40.25
C ARG A 188 6.98 -0.88 -41.05
N PHE A 189 8.12 -0.60 -40.43
CA PHE A 189 9.43 -0.84 -41.07
C PHE A 189 9.60 -2.31 -41.48
N VAL A 190 9.26 -3.28 -40.60
CA VAL A 190 9.35 -4.72 -40.94
C VAL A 190 8.38 -5.09 -42.07
N SER A 191 7.17 -4.54 -42.07
CA SER A 191 6.19 -4.77 -43.15
C SER A 191 6.67 -4.22 -44.49
N ASP A 192 7.14 -2.98 -44.48
CA ASP A 192 7.62 -2.32 -45.71
C ASP A 192 8.89 -2.99 -46.27
N ALA A 193 9.84 -3.31 -45.37
CA ALA A 193 11.03 -4.08 -45.74
C ALA A 193 10.68 -5.47 -46.33
N GLY A 194 9.67 -6.14 -45.76
CA GLY A 194 9.16 -7.41 -46.25
C GLY A 194 8.59 -7.30 -47.67
N HIS A 195 7.87 -6.22 -47.95
CA HIS A 195 7.36 -5.96 -49.31
C HIS A 195 8.48 -5.60 -50.32
N GLU A 196 9.41 -4.73 -49.90
CA GLU A 196 10.54 -4.35 -50.77
C GLU A 196 11.51 -5.48 -51.04
N LEU A 197 11.71 -6.42 -50.13
CA LEU A 197 12.54 -7.61 -50.30
C LEU A 197 11.86 -8.69 -51.18
N ARG A 198 10.55 -8.74 -51.23
CA ARG A 198 9.82 -9.74 -52.03
C ARG A 198 10.07 -9.57 -53.54
N THR A 199 10.14 -8.34 -54.02
CA THR A 199 10.34 -8.02 -55.42
C THR A 199 11.72 -8.48 -55.93
N PRO A 200 12.87 -8.14 -55.31
CA PRO A 200 14.17 -8.61 -55.78
C PRO A 200 14.35 -10.13 -55.60
N LEU A 201 13.79 -10.73 -54.55
CA LEU A 201 13.81 -12.18 -54.35
C LEU A 201 13.05 -12.93 -55.45
N THR A 202 11.90 -12.41 -55.86
CA THR A 202 11.14 -12.97 -57.01
C THR A 202 11.94 -12.87 -58.31
N LEU A 203 12.60 -11.75 -58.55
CA LEU A 203 13.47 -11.56 -59.74
C LEU A 203 14.68 -12.50 -59.74
N LEU A 204 15.33 -12.68 -58.58
CA LEU A 204 16.44 -13.61 -58.44
C LEU A 204 16.01 -15.07 -58.61
N SER A 205 14.86 -15.46 -58.06
CA SER A 205 14.33 -16.81 -58.24
C SER A 205 13.98 -17.12 -59.69
N THR A 206 13.39 -16.15 -60.42
CA THR A 206 13.08 -16.28 -61.85
C THR A 206 14.35 -16.39 -62.68
N ARG A 207 15.37 -15.59 -62.39
CA ARG A 207 16.68 -15.70 -63.11
C ARG A 207 17.38 -17.02 -62.81
N ALA A 208 17.34 -17.50 -61.58
CA ALA A 208 17.91 -18.79 -61.22
C ALA A 208 17.20 -19.96 -61.91
N GLN A 209 15.87 -19.89 -62.06
CA GLN A 209 15.11 -20.89 -62.82
C GLN A 209 15.45 -20.87 -64.36
N LEU A 210 15.61 -19.68 -64.94
CA LEU A 210 16.02 -19.56 -66.34
C LEU A 210 17.42 -20.12 -66.58
N LEU A 211 18.38 -19.87 -65.70
CA LEU A 211 19.72 -20.45 -65.76
C LEU A 211 19.70 -21.97 -65.63
N ARG A 212 18.90 -22.52 -64.68
CA ARG A 212 18.71 -23.96 -64.54
C ARG A 212 18.16 -24.60 -65.85
N ARG A 213 17.16 -23.98 -66.49
CA ARG A 213 16.58 -24.46 -67.69
C ARG A 213 17.62 -24.42 -68.86
N ARG A 214 18.42 -23.36 -68.95
CA ARG A 214 19.49 -23.25 -69.97
C ARG A 214 20.59 -24.28 -69.79
N LEU A 215 21.00 -24.55 -68.56
CA LEU A 215 21.98 -25.58 -68.21
C LEU A 215 21.45 -27.00 -68.56
N GLY A 216 20.18 -27.26 -68.14
CA GLY A 216 19.53 -28.54 -68.46
C GLY A 216 19.36 -28.81 -69.97
N ALA A 217 19.03 -27.75 -70.73
CA ALA A 217 18.96 -27.87 -72.23
C ALA A 217 20.33 -28.16 -72.81
N ARG A 218 21.41 -27.53 -72.33
CA ARG A 218 22.79 -27.84 -72.86
C ARG A 218 23.27 -29.24 -72.48
N THR A 219 22.85 -29.75 -71.31
CA THR A 219 23.19 -31.10 -70.85
C THR A 219 22.45 -32.15 -71.71
N ALA A 220 21.20 -31.86 -72.06
CA ALA A 220 20.43 -32.72 -72.97
C ALA A 220 20.94 -32.73 -74.39
N GLU A 221 21.48 -31.60 -74.94
CA GLU A 221 22.06 -31.49 -76.29
C GLU A 221 23.45 -32.16 -76.39
N ASN A 222 24.18 -32.27 -75.28
CA ASN A 222 25.48 -32.95 -75.20
C ASN A 222 25.43 -34.39 -74.77
N ALA A 223 24.25 -34.99 -74.56
CA ALA A 223 24.12 -36.42 -74.28
C ALA A 223 24.44 -37.24 -75.48
N PRO A 224 25.45 -38.16 -75.46
CA PRO A 224 25.75 -39.01 -76.60
C PRO A 224 24.55 -39.89 -76.90
N ALA A 225 24.15 -39.93 -78.23
CA ALA A 225 23.09 -40.79 -78.69
C ALA A 225 23.57 -42.27 -78.63
N GLU A 226 23.34 -42.92 -77.53
CA GLU A 226 23.47 -44.35 -77.43
C GLU A 226 22.35 -45.01 -78.24
N ARG A 227 22.75 -45.49 -79.39
CA ARG A 227 21.97 -46.34 -80.29
C ARG A 227 21.77 -47.67 -79.58
N PHE A 228 20.63 -47.88 -78.95
CA PHE A 228 20.18 -49.24 -78.62
C PHE A 228 19.56 -49.85 -79.89
N GLY A 229 20.30 -50.76 -80.45
CA GLY A 229 19.81 -51.63 -81.54
C GLY A 229 18.75 -52.64 -81.02
N PRO A 230 17.89 -53.12 -81.97
CA PRO A 230 16.78 -53.98 -81.53
C PRO A 230 17.32 -55.37 -81.14
N VAL A 231 17.03 -55.82 -79.94
CA VAL A 231 17.24 -57.21 -79.50
C VAL A 231 16.04 -58.05 -79.93
N GLU A 232 16.40 -58.94 -80.92
CA GLU A 232 15.52 -59.96 -81.45
C GLU A 232 14.99 -60.89 -80.40
N GLN A 233 13.66 -61.00 -80.28
CA GLN A 233 12.97 -62.03 -79.53
C GLN A 233 13.11 -63.34 -80.28
N LYS A 234 13.83 -64.32 -79.75
CA LYS A 234 13.77 -65.71 -80.22
C LYS A 234 12.99 -66.55 -79.25
N PHE A 235 11.80 -66.92 -79.65
CA PHE A 235 10.97 -68.03 -79.12
C PHE A 235 11.77 -69.29 -79.00
N VAL A 236 11.67 -70.05 -77.92
CA VAL A 236 11.66 -71.52 -77.91
C VAL A 236 10.71 -72.04 -76.82
N GLU A 237 9.69 -72.75 -77.27
CA GLU A 237 8.83 -73.68 -76.51
C GLU A 237 9.66 -74.85 -76.00
N SER A 238 9.37 -75.26 -74.80
CA SER A 238 9.10 -76.60 -74.30
C SER A 238 8.83 -76.63 -72.88
#